data_ed7205272b647652bc7bb7dec0f19939
#
_entry.id   ed7205272b647652bc7bb7dec0f19939
#
_cell.length_a   1.000
_cell.length_b   1.000
_cell.length_c   1.000
_cell.angle_alpha   90.00
_cell.angle_beta   90.00
_cell.angle_gamma   90.00
#
_symmetry.space_group_name_H-M   'P 1'
#
loop_
_entity.id
_entity.type
_entity.pdbx_description
1 polymer ?
#
loop_
_entity_poly.entity_id
_entity_poly.type
_entity_poly.pdbx_seq_one_letter_code
_entity_poly.pdbx_strand_id
1 'polypeptide(L)'
;MSRSSFPTATLAAVMLATGMHAATVFAAPLKPGDELPLWPGTPPGSQGVSLTETSTDAGKPGDPQRTLAGIAVPTVTAHVPAQPNGTAALITVGGGYTSLVIDKEGTDIAKWLNTLGVTAFVLKHRLPGEGHANGPHVPLQDGQRAMRLIRLHAAEWGLNPQKIGLFGFSSGGHAASMIGTAYARTVYEPVQGEAGVSARPDFMALAYGPHSGNARKYLILPEQKPVEPPQKQALYDEYPTDRLVDKNTAPTFLVTADNDNRVDPRNSTRFYDALKAAGVPAELHVFQDGKHGFAIRNAVGYPIAIWTQLCENWLRAGGWLR
;
A
#
# COMPACT_ATOMS: atom_id res chain seq x y z
N MET A 1 -24.02 -18.54 80.73
CA MET A 1 -22.85 -18.92 79.96
C MET A 1 -23.29 -19.07 78.52
N SER A 2 -23.17 -18.00 77.78
CA SER A 2 -23.58 -17.95 76.34
C SER A 2 -22.31 -17.89 75.47
N ARG A 3 -22.14 -18.88 74.55
CA ARG A 3 -21.03 -18.88 73.57
C ARG A 3 -21.57 -18.31 72.30
N SER A 4 -21.04 -17.17 71.90
CA SER A 4 -21.26 -16.56 70.57
C SER A 4 -20.34 -17.20 69.55
N SER A 5 -20.91 -17.76 68.47
CA SER A 5 -20.22 -18.27 67.29
C SER A 5 -20.14 -17.17 66.21
N PHE A 6 -18.95 -16.84 65.76
CA PHE A 6 -18.68 -15.94 64.59
C PHE A 6 -18.71 -16.74 63.25
N PRO A 7 -19.29 -16.22 62.23
CA PRO A 7 -19.23 -16.87 60.93
C PRO A 7 -17.92 -16.51 60.22
N THR A 8 -17.27 -17.54 59.70
CA THR A 8 -16.08 -17.46 58.80
C THR A 8 -16.51 -16.97 57.42
N ALA A 9 -16.03 -15.82 57.01
CA ALA A 9 -16.20 -15.31 55.63
C ALA A 9 -15.14 -15.92 54.71
N THR A 10 -15.61 -16.67 53.72
CA THR A 10 -14.76 -17.23 52.66
C THR A 10 -14.54 -16.16 51.58
N LEU A 11 -13.31 -15.65 51.45
CA LEU A 11 -12.91 -14.78 50.36
C LEU A 11 -12.76 -15.65 49.09
N ALA A 12 -13.63 -15.42 48.10
CA ALA A 12 -13.44 -15.94 46.76
C ALA A 12 -12.45 -15.04 46.01
N ALA A 13 -11.28 -15.57 45.69
CA ALA A 13 -10.31 -14.90 44.84
C ALA A 13 -10.77 -14.99 43.37
N VAL A 14 -11.20 -13.85 42.79
CA VAL A 14 -11.44 -13.73 41.36
C VAL A 14 -10.10 -13.57 40.69
N MET A 15 -9.62 -14.63 39.99
CA MET A 15 -8.47 -14.53 39.06
C MET A 15 -8.94 -13.82 37.80
N LEU A 16 -8.56 -12.55 37.65
CA LEU A 16 -8.57 -11.87 36.37
C LEU A 16 -7.47 -12.50 35.49
N ALA A 17 -7.87 -13.32 34.52
CA ALA A 17 -6.99 -13.74 33.46
C ALA A 17 -6.73 -12.54 32.52
N THR A 18 -5.66 -11.78 32.75
CA THR A 18 -5.15 -10.80 31.82
C THR A 18 -4.56 -11.58 30.65
N GLY A 19 -5.32 -11.63 29.54
CA GLY A 19 -4.81 -12.13 28.26
C GLY A 19 -3.61 -11.28 27.81
N MET A 20 -2.41 -11.74 28.08
CA MET A 20 -1.20 -11.23 27.45
C MET A 20 -1.28 -11.57 25.95
N HIS A 21 -1.74 -10.64 25.14
CA HIS A 21 -1.53 -10.69 23.71
C HIS A 21 -0.03 -10.51 23.49
N ALA A 22 0.64 -11.58 23.07
CA ALA A 22 2.05 -11.54 22.72
C ALA A 22 2.24 -10.51 21.59
N ALA A 23 2.93 -9.44 21.87
CA ALA A 23 3.46 -8.57 20.84
C ALA A 23 4.34 -9.43 19.93
N THR A 24 4.04 -9.45 18.63
CA THR A 24 4.90 -10.09 17.64
C THR A 24 6.18 -9.27 17.58
N VAL A 25 7.20 -9.68 18.33
CA VAL A 25 8.52 -9.05 18.32
C VAL A 25 9.23 -9.59 17.08
N PHE A 26 9.34 -8.78 16.03
CA PHE A 26 10.20 -9.06 14.87
C PHE A 26 11.68 -8.78 15.26
N ALA A 27 12.21 -9.46 16.24
CA ALA A 27 13.55 -9.24 16.78
C ALA A 27 14.69 -9.82 15.90
N ALA A 28 14.39 -10.30 14.71
CA ALA A 28 15.40 -10.88 13.80
C ALA A 28 15.66 -9.95 12.59
N PRO A 29 16.88 -9.94 12.05
CA PRO A 29 17.16 -9.27 10.78
C PRO A 29 16.22 -9.73 9.68
N LEU A 30 15.69 -8.77 8.91
CA LEU A 30 14.79 -9.03 7.81
C LEU A 30 15.48 -9.87 6.72
N LYS A 31 14.80 -10.90 6.22
CA LYS A 31 15.33 -11.78 5.17
C LYS A 31 14.51 -11.65 3.89
N PRO A 32 15.14 -11.86 2.72
CA PRO A 32 14.40 -11.95 1.47
C PRO A 32 13.32 -13.02 1.54
N GLY A 33 12.08 -12.66 1.20
CA GLY A 33 10.93 -13.56 1.21
C GLY A 33 10.18 -13.64 2.54
N ASP A 34 10.61 -12.95 3.59
CA ASP A 34 9.83 -12.87 4.83
C ASP A 34 8.45 -12.26 4.55
N GLU A 35 7.40 -13.00 4.89
CA GLU A 35 6.02 -12.53 4.80
C GLU A 35 5.52 -12.13 6.19
N LEU A 36 5.28 -10.84 6.36
CA LEU A 36 4.95 -10.23 7.66
C LEU A 36 3.46 -9.91 7.70
N PRO A 37 2.67 -10.54 8.59
CA PRO A 37 1.27 -10.17 8.81
C PRO A 37 1.15 -8.72 9.28
N LEU A 38 0.19 -7.98 8.71
CA LEU A 38 -0.01 -6.58 9.10
C LEU A 38 -0.68 -6.47 10.48
N TRP A 39 -1.54 -7.39 10.84
CA TRP A 39 -2.36 -7.32 12.02
C TRP A 39 -2.04 -8.46 12.99
N PRO A 40 -2.01 -8.21 14.30
CA PRO A 40 -1.72 -9.26 15.30
C PRO A 40 -2.86 -10.27 15.48
N GLY A 41 -3.97 -10.08 14.78
CA GLY A 41 -5.17 -10.92 14.83
C GLY A 41 -6.09 -10.59 13.67
N THR A 42 -7.40 -10.69 13.86
CA THR A 42 -8.40 -10.36 12.84
C THR A 42 -8.27 -8.88 12.45
N PRO A 43 -8.06 -8.56 11.15
CA PRO A 43 -7.96 -7.18 10.70
C PRO A 43 -9.23 -6.37 11.01
N PRO A 44 -9.15 -5.04 11.21
CA PRO A 44 -10.32 -4.20 11.47
C PRO A 44 -11.38 -4.35 10.36
N GLY A 45 -12.64 -4.58 10.76
CA GLY A 45 -13.76 -4.77 9.82
C GLY A 45 -13.83 -6.15 9.15
N SER A 46 -12.97 -7.11 9.56
CA SER A 46 -12.98 -8.47 9.00
C SER A 46 -13.61 -9.52 9.94
N GLN A 47 -14.25 -9.09 11.03
CA GLN A 47 -14.95 -9.99 11.95
C GLN A 47 -16.07 -10.74 11.21
N GLY A 48 -16.03 -12.08 11.28
CA GLY A 48 -17.01 -12.95 10.61
C GLY A 48 -16.83 -13.07 9.08
N VAL A 49 -15.83 -12.43 8.48
CA VAL A 49 -15.49 -12.62 7.06
C VAL A 49 -14.69 -13.90 6.92
N SER A 50 -15.18 -14.81 6.08
CA SER A 50 -14.49 -16.07 5.75
C SER A 50 -14.15 -16.05 4.27
N LEU A 51 -12.86 -15.96 3.95
CA LEU A 51 -12.33 -15.93 2.59
C LEU A 51 -11.34 -17.06 2.39
N THR A 52 -11.30 -17.57 1.18
CA THR A 52 -10.23 -18.46 0.72
C THR A 52 -9.38 -17.70 -0.28
N GLU A 53 -8.11 -17.51 0.06
CA GLU A 53 -7.17 -16.88 -0.86
C GLU A 53 -7.00 -17.76 -2.10
N THR A 54 -7.11 -17.15 -3.26
CA THR A 54 -6.90 -17.79 -4.55
C THR A 54 -5.72 -17.16 -5.26
N SER A 55 -4.95 -18.02 -5.95
CA SER A 55 -3.85 -17.60 -6.82
C SER A 55 -4.07 -18.16 -8.21
N THR A 56 -4.24 -17.28 -9.19
CA THR A 56 -4.30 -17.64 -10.60
C THR A 56 -3.00 -17.26 -11.28
N ASP A 57 -2.35 -18.18 -11.96
CA ASP A 57 -1.10 -17.91 -12.70
C ASP A 57 -1.36 -18.02 -14.22
N ALA A 58 -1.25 -16.88 -14.92
CA ALA A 58 -1.34 -16.77 -16.36
C ALA A 58 0.05 -16.77 -17.04
N GLY A 59 1.10 -17.01 -16.28
CA GLY A 59 2.49 -16.99 -16.75
C GLY A 59 2.95 -18.29 -17.40
N LYS A 60 4.25 -18.41 -17.53
CA LYS A 60 4.95 -19.58 -18.06
C LYS A 60 5.92 -20.13 -17.00
N PRO A 61 6.38 -21.37 -17.08
CA PRO A 61 7.43 -21.89 -16.23
C PRO A 61 8.65 -20.93 -16.22
N GLY A 62 9.03 -20.47 -15.02
CA GLY A 62 10.12 -19.50 -14.84
C GLY A 62 9.74 -18.02 -15.01
N ASP A 63 8.52 -17.72 -15.48
CA ASP A 63 8.01 -16.35 -15.65
C ASP A 63 6.55 -16.24 -15.15
N PRO A 64 6.33 -16.32 -13.83
CA PRO A 64 4.98 -16.33 -13.26
C PRO A 64 4.27 -14.99 -13.47
N GLN A 65 2.95 -15.03 -13.62
CA GLN A 65 2.06 -13.87 -13.68
C GLN A 65 0.85 -14.11 -12.77
N ARG A 66 1.12 -14.18 -11.47
CA ARG A 66 0.10 -14.49 -10.47
C ARG A 66 -0.76 -13.28 -10.15
N THR A 67 -2.05 -13.56 -10.02
CA THR A 67 -3.04 -12.66 -9.43
C THR A 67 -3.65 -13.31 -8.22
N LEU A 68 -3.76 -12.55 -7.12
CA LEU A 68 -4.34 -13.01 -5.85
C LEU A 68 -5.70 -12.35 -5.62
N ALA A 69 -6.63 -13.07 -5.00
CA ALA A 69 -7.91 -12.56 -4.50
C ALA A 69 -8.35 -13.37 -3.27
N GLY A 70 -9.41 -12.93 -2.58
CA GLY A 70 -9.86 -13.57 -1.35
C GLY A 70 -8.92 -13.33 -0.18
N ILE A 71 -8.43 -12.09 -0.02
CA ILE A 71 -7.38 -11.75 0.94
C ILE A 71 -7.96 -11.67 2.36
N ALA A 72 -7.87 -12.77 3.12
CA ALA A 72 -8.23 -12.80 4.52
C ALA A 72 -7.14 -12.25 5.45
N VAL A 73 -5.87 -12.55 5.13
CA VAL A 73 -4.71 -12.13 5.92
C VAL A 73 -3.83 -11.19 5.09
N PRO A 74 -3.96 -9.88 5.27
CA PRO A 74 -3.09 -8.93 4.59
C PRO A 74 -1.66 -8.97 5.17
N THR A 75 -0.67 -8.93 4.27
CA THR A 75 0.76 -9.08 4.59
C THR A 75 1.61 -8.11 3.79
N VAL A 76 2.86 -7.96 4.19
CA VAL A 76 3.93 -7.46 3.32
C VAL A 76 5.00 -8.53 3.12
N THR A 77 5.43 -8.72 1.89
CA THR A 77 6.56 -9.61 1.57
C THR A 77 7.81 -8.78 1.37
N ALA A 78 8.86 -9.09 2.14
CA ALA A 78 10.12 -8.38 2.10
C ALA A 78 11.02 -8.86 0.94
N HIS A 79 11.59 -7.92 0.21
CA HIS A 79 12.63 -8.12 -0.79
C HIS A 79 13.85 -7.31 -0.37
N VAL A 80 14.84 -7.98 0.19
CA VAL A 80 16.03 -7.35 0.75
C VAL A 80 17.17 -7.41 -0.28
N PRO A 81 17.80 -6.30 -0.65
CA PRO A 81 18.91 -6.28 -1.58
C PRO A 81 20.20 -6.83 -0.92
N ALA A 82 21.14 -7.32 -1.74
CA ALA A 82 22.43 -7.79 -1.24
C ALA A 82 23.25 -6.69 -0.54
N GLN A 83 23.06 -5.44 -0.96
CA GLN A 83 23.70 -4.25 -0.38
C GLN A 83 22.65 -3.17 -0.09
N PRO A 84 21.98 -3.20 1.07
CA PRO A 84 20.98 -2.21 1.43
C PRO A 84 21.59 -0.81 1.58
N ASN A 85 20.92 0.21 1.05
CA ASN A 85 21.32 1.62 1.20
C ASN A 85 20.56 2.37 2.31
N GLY A 86 19.69 1.67 3.05
CA GLY A 86 18.85 2.20 4.10
C GLY A 86 17.51 2.79 3.62
N THR A 87 17.27 2.89 2.31
CA THR A 87 15.99 3.32 1.75
C THR A 87 15.04 2.12 1.67
N ALA A 88 13.78 2.35 1.98
CA ALA A 88 12.71 1.36 1.83
C ALA A 88 11.60 1.85 0.89
N ALA A 89 10.87 0.92 0.28
CA ALA A 89 9.72 1.20 -0.55
C ALA A 89 8.60 0.19 -0.28
N LEU A 90 7.39 0.67 0.02
CA LEU A 90 6.18 -0.14 0.00
C LEU A 90 5.61 -0.11 -1.42
N ILE A 91 5.31 -1.28 -1.98
CA ILE A 91 4.77 -1.43 -3.33
C ILE A 91 3.31 -1.86 -3.22
N THR A 92 2.42 -1.07 -3.80
CA THR A 92 1.00 -1.36 -3.96
C THR A 92 0.73 -1.75 -5.42
N VAL A 93 0.24 -2.96 -5.62
CA VAL A 93 0.03 -3.54 -6.95
C VAL A 93 -1.37 -3.28 -7.48
N GLY A 94 -1.53 -3.29 -8.80
CA GLY A 94 -2.83 -3.19 -9.45
C GLY A 94 -3.65 -4.48 -9.40
N GLY A 95 -4.68 -4.53 -10.23
CA GLY A 95 -5.67 -5.61 -10.28
C GLY A 95 -7.09 -5.08 -10.15
N GLY A 96 -7.25 -3.76 -10.30
CA GLY A 96 -8.56 -3.10 -10.34
C GLY A 96 -9.34 -3.17 -9.03
N TYR A 97 -8.70 -3.37 -7.88
CA TYR A 97 -9.34 -3.63 -6.59
C TYR A 97 -10.24 -4.88 -6.54
N THR A 98 -10.12 -5.78 -7.52
CA THR A 98 -10.78 -7.08 -7.54
C THR A 98 -9.79 -8.24 -7.45
N SER A 99 -8.51 -7.95 -7.63
CA SER A 99 -7.37 -8.86 -7.46
C SER A 99 -6.09 -8.06 -7.21
N LEU A 100 -4.97 -8.74 -6.98
CA LEU A 100 -3.64 -8.17 -6.80
C LEU A 100 -2.68 -8.81 -7.82
N VAL A 101 -2.08 -8.01 -8.72
CA VAL A 101 -1.13 -8.47 -9.76
C VAL A 101 0.27 -8.55 -9.14
N ILE A 102 0.53 -9.66 -8.41
CA ILE A 102 1.64 -9.72 -7.47
C ILE A 102 3.03 -9.82 -8.13
N ASP A 103 3.16 -10.47 -9.27
CA ASP A 103 4.48 -10.67 -9.90
C ASP A 103 4.91 -9.44 -10.70
N LYS A 104 4.16 -9.08 -11.73
CA LYS A 104 4.53 -8.02 -12.68
C LYS A 104 4.67 -6.63 -12.03
N GLU A 105 3.77 -6.30 -11.11
CA GLU A 105 3.70 -4.98 -10.46
C GLU A 105 4.24 -4.99 -9.02
N GLY A 106 4.55 -6.17 -8.48
CA GLY A 106 5.14 -6.35 -7.16
C GLY A 106 6.55 -6.89 -7.23
N THR A 107 6.72 -8.19 -7.45
CA THR A 107 8.02 -8.89 -7.40
C THR A 107 9.04 -8.33 -8.40
N ASP A 108 8.63 -8.01 -9.63
CA ASP A 108 9.57 -7.47 -10.62
C ASP A 108 10.05 -6.06 -10.26
N ILE A 109 9.13 -5.23 -9.75
CA ILE A 109 9.47 -3.90 -9.25
C ILE A 109 10.39 -3.99 -8.04
N ALA A 110 10.11 -4.91 -7.11
CA ALA A 110 10.96 -5.15 -5.95
C ALA A 110 12.37 -5.59 -6.35
N LYS A 111 12.49 -6.48 -7.35
CA LYS A 111 13.79 -6.89 -7.89
C LYS A 111 14.56 -5.72 -8.50
N TRP A 112 13.88 -4.86 -9.27
CA TRP A 112 14.50 -3.66 -9.81
C TRP A 112 14.97 -2.71 -8.69
N LEU A 113 14.13 -2.43 -7.71
CA LEU A 113 14.50 -1.60 -6.55
C LEU A 113 15.68 -2.19 -5.78
N ASN A 114 15.76 -3.52 -5.66
CA ASN A 114 16.90 -4.18 -5.03
C ASN A 114 18.22 -3.93 -5.80
N THR A 115 18.19 -3.79 -7.14
CA THR A 115 19.41 -3.41 -7.91
C THR A 115 19.91 -2.02 -7.55
N LEU A 116 19.04 -1.17 -7.00
CA LEU A 116 19.36 0.19 -6.53
C LEU A 116 19.68 0.26 -5.03
N GLY A 117 19.74 -0.90 -4.36
CA GLY A 117 19.99 -1.00 -2.92
C GLY A 117 18.77 -0.67 -2.04
N VAL A 118 17.58 -0.53 -2.60
CA VAL A 118 16.33 -0.24 -1.88
C VAL A 118 15.72 -1.54 -1.38
N THR A 119 15.40 -1.62 -0.07
CA THR A 119 14.59 -2.71 0.48
C THR A 119 13.14 -2.50 0.10
N ALA A 120 12.53 -3.45 -0.58
CA ALA A 120 11.16 -3.34 -1.05
C ALA A 120 10.22 -4.27 -0.28
N PHE A 121 8.99 -3.80 -0.06
CA PHE A 121 7.93 -4.54 0.59
C PHE A 121 6.73 -4.59 -0.33
N VAL A 122 6.34 -5.77 -0.79
CA VAL A 122 5.15 -5.94 -1.66
C VAL A 122 3.93 -6.15 -0.78
N LEU A 123 2.97 -5.24 -0.89
CA LEU A 123 1.75 -5.25 -0.09
C LEU A 123 0.68 -6.17 -0.70
N LYS A 124 0.27 -7.17 0.07
CA LYS A 124 -0.94 -7.94 -0.14
C LYS A 124 -2.04 -7.36 0.76
N HIS A 125 -2.83 -6.43 0.22
CA HIS A 125 -3.91 -5.76 0.97
C HIS A 125 -5.26 -6.41 0.70
N ARG A 126 -6.21 -6.23 1.62
CA ARG A 126 -7.60 -6.63 1.45
C ARG A 126 -8.28 -5.85 0.33
N LEU A 127 -9.27 -6.45 -0.30
CA LEU A 127 -10.00 -5.86 -1.42
C LEU A 127 -11.38 -5.35 -0.96
N PRO A 128 -11.85 -4.21 -1.48
CA PRO A 128 -13.05 -3.54 -0.97
C PRO A 128 -14.34 -4.34 -1.16
N GLY A 129 -14.41 -5.20 -2.18
CA GLY A 129 -15.60 -5.99 -2.52
C GLY A 129 -15.69 -7.36 -1.83
N GLU A 130 -14.81 -7.70 -0.89
CA GLU A 130 -14.70 -9.03 -0.29
C GLU A 130 -15.48 -9.20 1.03
N GLY A 131 -16.51 -8.37 1.25
CA GLY A 131 -17.43 -8.55 2.38
C GLY A 131 -16.95 -7.97 3.71
N HIS A 132 -15.83 -7.25 3.75
CA HIS A 132 -15.37 -6.55 4.95
C HIS A 132 -16.33 -5.42 5.33
N ALA A 133 -16.61 -5.24 6.62
CA ALA A 133 -17.25 -4.02 7.09
C ALA A 133 -16.35 -2.83 6.72
N ASN A 134 -16.92 -1.75 6.22
CA ASN A 134 -16.16 -0.61 5.71
C ASN A 134 -15.21 -0.95 4.54
N GLY A 135 -15.65 -1.84 3.63
CA GLY A 135 -14.86 -2.29 2.47
C GLY A 135 -14.06 -1.19 1.74
N PRO A 136 -14.63 0.02 1.47
CA PRO A 136 -13.91 1.15 0.87
C PRO A 136 -12.65 1.59 1.64
N HIS A 137 -12.57 1.34 2.93
CA HIS A 137 -11.44 1.77 3.77
C HIS A 137 -10.36 0.70 3.95
N VAL A 138 -10.64 -0.59 3.67
CA VAL A 138 -9.69 -1.66 3.99
C VAL A 138 -8.34 -1.55 3.27
N PRO A 139 -8.24 -1.09 2.00
CA PRO A 139 -6.92 -0.88 1.38
C PRO A 139 -6.13 0.24 2.05
N LEU A 140 -6.79 1.31 2.54
CA LEU A 140 -6.13 2.38 3.27
C LEU A 140 -5.68 1.91 4.66
N GLN A 141 -6.52 1.14 5.37
CA GLN A 141 -6.15 0.56 6.67
C GLN A 141 -4.88 -0.27 6.55
N ASP A 142 -4.84 -1.20 5.59
CA ASP A 142 -3.69 -2.08 5.39
C ASP A 142 -2.45 -1.31 4.92
N GLY A 143 -2.62 -0.33 4.03
CA GLY A 143 -1.53 0.51 3.55
C GLY A 143 -0.93 1.40 4.64
N GLN A 144 -1.76 2.07 5.45
CA GLN A 144 -1.27 2.85 6.59
C GLN A 144 -0.57 1.95 7.63
N ARG A 145 -1.15 0.76 7.90
CA ARG A 145 -0.55 -0.19 8.84
C ARG A 145 0.81 -0.67 8.33
N ALA A 146 0.94 -0.99 7.04
CA ALA A 146 2.20 -1.39 6.43
C ALA A 146 3.28 -0.29 6.55
N MET A 147 2.92 0.96 6.24
CA MET A 147 3.85 2.10 6.38
C MET A 147 4.32 2.29 7.83
N ARG A 148 3.40 2.18 8.80
CA ARG A 148 3.74 2.29 10.23
C ARG A 148 4.59 1.11 10.69
N LEU A 149 4.27 -0.12 10.26
CA LEU A 149 5.04 -1.31 10.58
C LEU A 149 6.50 -1.17 10.11
N ILE A 150 6.71 -0.78 8.85
CA ILE A 150 8.05 -0.59 8.29
C ILE A 150 8.80 0.51 9.05
N ARG A 151 8.14 1.62 9.35
CA ARG A 151 8.77 2.75 10.06
C ARG A 151 9.09 2.41 11.51
N LEU A 152 8.24 1.65 12.19
CA LEU A 152 8.43 1.22 13.58
C LEU A 152 9.66 0.32 13.71
N HIS A 153 9.85 -0.60 12.76
CA HIS A 153 10.96 -1.55 12.76
C HIS A 153 12.17 -1.10 11.93
N ALA A 154 12.17 0.14 11.44
CA ALA A 154 13.21 0.63 10.54
C ALA A 154 14.63 0.44 11.10
N ALA A 155 14.85 0.79 12.37
CA ALA A 155 16.17 0.65 13.01
C ALA A 155 16.62 -0.81 13.11
N GLU A 156 15.71 -1.73 13.43
CA GLU A 156 15.99 -3.18 13.55
C GLU A 156 16.33 -3.80 12.19
N TRP A 157 15.75 -3.25 11.11
CA TRP A 157 15.94 -3.74 9.74
C TRP A 157 17.02 -2.99 8.97
N GLY A 158 17.77 -2.09 9.62
CA GLY A 158 18.83 -1.31 8.99
C GLY A 158 18.29 -0.25 7.98
N LEU A 159 17.07 0.18 8.16
CA LEU A 159 16.41 1.18 7.32
C LEU A 159 16.44 2.56 7.95
N ASN A 160 16.40 3.60 7.12
CA ASN A 160 16.22 4.97 7.58
C ASN A 160 14.70 5.28 7.65
N PRO A 161 14.13 5.60 8.83
CA PRO A 161 12.71 5.89 8.99
C PRO A 161 12.23 7.14 8.24
N GLN A 162 13.15 7.96 7.72
CA GLN A 162 12.89 9.16 6.90
C GLN A 162 13.12 8.92 5.40
N LYS A 163 13.31 7.66 4.98
CA LYS A 163 13.50 7.26 3.58
C LYS A 163 12.62 6.07 3.22
N ILE A 164 11.34 6.16 3.54
CA ILE A 164 10.35 5.11 3.25
C ILE A 164 9.35 5.66 2.23
N GLY A 165 9.43 5.18 0.99
CA GLY A 165 8.58 5.61 -0.11
C GLY A 165 7.43 4.67 -0.42
N LEU A 166 6.57 5.12 -1.35
CA LEU A 166 5.49 4.33 -1.94
C LEU A 166 5.72 4.18 -3.44
N PHE A 167 5.52 2.97 -3.95
CA PHE A 167 5.40 2.68 -5.38
C PHE A 167 4.01 2.13 -5.65
N GLY A 168 3.32 2.67 -6.66
CA GLY A 168 1.96 2.24 -6.96
C GLY A 168 1.67 2.11 -8.44
N PHE A 169 0.96 1.03 -8.82
CA PHE A 169 0.71 0.66 -10.20
C PHE A 169 -0.78 0.44 -10.44
N SER A 170 -1.37 1.02 -11.49
CA SER A 170 -2.80 0.87 -11.80
C SER A 170 -3.70 1.22 -10.61
N SER A 171 -4.62 0.36 -10.18
CA SER A 171 -5.37 0.56 -8.93
C SER A 171 -4.48 0.65 -7.69
N GLY A 172 -3.31 0.02 -7.70
CA GLY A 172 -2.27 0.22 -6.68
C GLY A 172 -1.68 1.64 -6.73
N GLY A 173 -1.64 2.30 -7.89
CA GLY A 173 -1.30 3.72 -8.01
C GLY A 173 -2.30 4.61 -7.26
N HIS A 174 -3.60 4.30 -7.37
CA HIS A 174 -4.62 4.95 -6.55
C HIS A 174 -4.42 4.62 -5.06
N ALA A 175 -4.17 3.36 -4.70
CA ALA A 175 -3.92 2.97 -3.30
C ALA A 175 -2.71 3.71 -2.71
N ALA A 176 -1.60 3.82 -3.45
CA ALA A 176 -0.43 4.59 -3.02
C ALA A 176 -0.76 6.08 -2.85
N SER A 177 -1.41 6.70 -3.84
CA SER A 177 -1.81 8.11 -3.72
C SER A 177 -2.82 8.33 -2.58
N MET A 178 -3.73 7.38 -2.32
CA MET A 178 -4.66 7.41 -1.19
C MET A 178 -3.92 7.34 0.14
N ILE A 179 -2.96 6.42 0.29
CA ILE A 179 -2.11 6.35 1.49
C ILE A 179 -1.35 7.67 1.65
N GLY A 180 -0.76 8.20 0.58
CA GLY A 180 0.06 9.40 0.61
C GLY A 180 -0.70 10.71 0.85
N THR A 181 -1.99 10.78 0.52
CA THR A 181 -2.84 11.98 0.74
C THR A 181 -3.73 11.87 1.97
N ALA A 182 -4.07 10.64 2.40
CA ALA A 182 -4.91 10.38 3.57
C ALA A 182 -4.13 9.72 4.73
N TYR A 183 -2.82 9.85 4.77
CA TYR A 183 -1.94 9.22 5.77
C TYR A 183 -2.28 9.58 7.22
N ALA A 184 -2.84 10.78 7.46
CA ALA A 184 -3.22 11.28 8.78
C ALA A 184 -4.67 10.92 9.17
N ARG A 185 -5.46 10.37 8.24
CA ARG A 185 -6.84 10.00 8.52
C ARG A 185 -6.89 8.77 9.44
N THR A 186 -7.63 8.86 10.52
CA THR A 186 -7.87 7.71 11.41
C THR A 186 -8.89 6.78 10.77
N VAL A 187 -8.47 5.61 10.33
CA VAL A 187 -9.32 4.58 9.71
C VAL A 187 -9.30 3.26 10.48
N TYR A 188 -8.50 3.18 11.53
CA TYR A 188 -8.46 2.08 12.49
C TYR A 188 -7.84 2.56 13.81
N GLU A 189 -8.10 1.83 14.90
CA GLU A 189 -7.45 2.08 16.20
C GLU A 189 -5.98 1.64 16.14
N PRO A 190 -5.04 2.48 16.62
CA PRO A 190 -3.62 2.16 16.58
C PRO A 190 -3.30 0.82 17.24
N VAL A 191 -2.50 0.01 16.58
CA VAL A 191 -1.95 -1.22 17.15
C VAL A 191 -0.83 -0.87 18.15
N GLN A 192 -0.57 -1.75 19.10
CA GLN A 192 0.47 -1.54 20.11
C GLN A 192 1.81 -1.13 19.49
N GLY A 193 2.40 -0.06 19.98
CA GLY A 193 3.66 0.52 19.48
C GLY A 193 3.50 1.54 18.34
N GLU A 194 2.32 1.67 17.73
CA GLU A 194 2.09 2.61 16.63
C GLU A 194 1.81 4.06 17.05
N ALA A 195 1.53 4.30 18.32
CA ALA A 195 1.19 5.64 18.80
C ALA A 195 2.28 6.65 18.39
N GLY A 196 1.90 7.67 17.61
CA GLY A 196 2.82 8.68 17.08
C GLY A 196 3.64 8.26 15.85
N VAL A 197 3.54 7.01 15.38
CA VAL A 197 4.24 6.58 14.14
C VAL A 197 3.43 7.01 12.92
N SER A 198 4.04 7.81 12.06
CA SER A 198 3.39 8.34 10.86
C SER A 198 3.30 7.29 9.75
N ALA A 199 2.14 7.23 9.08
CA ALA A 199 1.98 6.48 7.83
C ALA A 199 2.38 7.31 6.59
N ARG A 200 2.81 8.57 6.75
CA ARG A 200 3.19 9.44 5.64
C ARG A 200 4.42 8.87 4.91
N PRO A 201 4.35 8.69 3.58
CA PRO A 201 5.55 8.34 2.81
C PRO A 201 6.51 9.53 2.73
N ASP A 202 7.79 9.27 2.52
CA ASP A 202 8.80 10.30 2.32
C ASP A 202 8.93 10.68 0.84
N PHE A 203 8.49 9.81 -0.07
CA PHE A 203 8.35 10.02 -1.51
C PHE A 203 7.35 9.05 -2.12
N MET A 204 6.85 9.34 -3.33
CA MET A 204 5.96 8.46 -4.08
C MET A 204 6.40 8.32 -5.54
N ALA A 205 6.24 7.12 -6.12
CA ALA A 205 6.39 6.86 -7.54
C ALA A 205 5.14 6.13 -8.05
N LEU A 206 4.36 6.77 -8.92
CA LEU A 206 3.03 6.35 -9.31
C LEU A 206 2.95 6.12 -10.82
N ALA A 207 2.54 4.94 -11.24
CA ALA A 207 2.43 4.57 -12.64
C ALA A 207 0.98 4.28 -13.03
N TYR A 208 0.48 4.92 -14.05
CA TYR A 208 -0.84 4.73 -14.69
C TYR A 208 -1.99 4.51 -13.68
N GLY A 209 -2.01 5.26 -12.58
CA GLY A 209 -3.01 5.14 -11.54
C GLY A 209 -4.28 5.96 -11.80
N PRO A 210 -5.47 5.44 -11.43
CA PRO A 210 -6.73 6.18 -11.53
C PRO A 210 -6.90 7.16 -10.36
N HIS A 211 -6.03 8.15 -10.22
CA HIS A 211 -5.97 9.07 -9.08
C HIS A 211 -7.22 9.91 -8.87
N SER A 212 -7.89 10.28 -9.94
CA SER A 212 -9.23 10.89 -9.89
C SER A 212 -10.34 9.83 -9.80
N GLY A 213 -10.04 8.58 -10.15
CA GLY A 213 -10.96 7.46 -10.22
C GLY A 213 -12.18 7.74 -11.08
N ASN A 214 -13.26 7.03 -10.83
CA ASN A 214 -14.63 7.39 -11.29
C ASN A 214 -15.32 8.27 -10.26
N ALA A 215 -14.56 8.89 -9.39
CA ALA A 215 -15.06 9.70 -8.31
C ALA A 215 -15.98 10.79 -8.81
N ARG A 216 -16.91 11.15 -7.95
CA ARG A 216 -17.80 12.29 -8.18
C ARG A 216 -18.72 12.15 -9.37
N LYS A 217 -19.13 10.92 -9.64
CA LYS A 217 -20.23 10.69 -10.59
C LYS A 217 -20.01 11.47 -11.90
N TYR A 218 -18.82 11.27 -12.52
CA TYR A 218 -18.45 11.91 -13.78
C TYR A 218 -18.03 13.39 -13.72
N LEU A 219 -17.89 13.99 -12.54
CA LEU A 219 -17.47 15.39 -12.45
C LEU A 219 -16.02 15.64 -12.88
N ILE A 220 -15.19 14.60 -12.80
CA ILE A 220 -13.75 14.68 -13.14
C ILE A 220 -13.49 14.14 -14.55
N LEU A 221 -14.02 12.97 -14.84
CA LEU A 221 -13.93 12.27 -16.13
C LEU A 221 -15.34 11.88 -16.55
N PRO A 222 -16.10 12.78 -17.16
CA PRO A 222 -17.55 12.63 -17.38
C PRO A 222 -17.93 11.45 -18.27
N GLU A 223 -17.03 10.94 -19.09
CA GLU A 223 -17.23 9.78 -19.94
C GLU A 223 -17.04 8.43 -19.22
N GLN A 224 -16.47 8.41 -18.02
CA GLN A 224 -16.28 7.19 -17.26
C GLN A 224 -17.60 6.80 -16.54
N LYS A 225 -17.91 5.51 -16.61
CA LYS A 225 -19.08 4.92 -15.94
C LYS A 225 -18.70 4.43 -14.54
N PRO A 226 -19.68 4.30 -13.62
CA PRO A 226 -19.45 3.62 -12.35
C PRO A 226 -18.81 2.25 -12.54
N VAL A 227 -17.96 1.87 -11.60
CA VAL A 227 -17.23 0.60 -11.62
C VAL A 227 -17.81 -0.40 -10.63
N GLU A 228 -17.71 -1.67 -11.00
CA GLU A 228 -18.09 -2.76 -10.13
C GLU A 228 -16.86 -3.34 -9.39
N PRO A 229 -17.01 -3.87 -8.19
CA PRO A 229 -18.25 -3.87 -7.37
C PRO A 229 -18.56 -2.47 -6.77
N PRO A 230 -19.78 -2.23 -6.24
CA PRO A 230 -20.16 -0.92 -5.67
C PRO A 230 -19.21 -0.39 -4.60
N GLN A 231 -18.60 -1.27 -3.81
CA GLN A 231 -17.61 -0.89 -2.79
C GLN A 231 -16.36 -0.26 -3.41
N LYS A 232 -15.98 -0.67 -4.62
CA LYS A 232 -14.89 -0.06 -5.38
C LYS A 232 -15.28 1.34 -5.85
N GLN A 233 -16.51 1.54 -6.32
CA GLN A 233 -16.99 2.89 -6.64
C GLN A 233 -17.02 3.77 -5.38
N ALA A 234 -17.53 3.25 -4.26
CA ALA A 234 -17.54 3.95 -2.99
C ALA A 234 -16.12 4.34 -2.52
N LEU A 235 -15.12 3.47 -2.72
CA LEU A 235 -13.72 3.79 -2.44
C LEU A 235 -13.23 4.97 -3.28
N TYR A 236 -13.50 5.01 -4.58
CA TYR A 236 -13.12 6.13 -5.43
C TYR A 236 -13.86 7.42 -5.08
N ASP A 237 -15.14 7.34 -4.70
CA ASP A 237 -15.93 8.50 -4.27
C ASP A 237 -15.45 9.07 -2.94
N GLU A 238 -14.97 8.21 -2.02
CA GLU A 238 -14.45 8.60 -0.73
C GLU A 238 -13.01 9.17 -0.82
N TYR A 239 -12.22 8.66 -1.77
CA TYR A 239 -10.81 9.02 -1.91
C TYR A 239 -10.45 9.53 -3.32
N PRO A 240 -10.99 10.68 -3.76
CA PRO A 240 -10.53 11.35 -4.98
C PRO A 240 -9.16 12.00 -4.69
N THR A 241 -8.07 11.25 -4.90
CA THR A 241 -6.76 11.59 -4.36
C THR A 241 -6.18 12.88 -4.93
N ASP A 242 -6.52 13.25 -6.17
CA ASP A 242 -6.17 14.55 -6.77
C ASP A 242 -6.71 15.76 -5.97
N ARG A 243 -7.78 15.56 -5.20
CA ARG A 243 -8.37 16.62 -4.35
C ARG A 243 -8.02 16.51 -2.87
N LEU A 244 -7.34 15.45 -2.49
CA LEU A 244 -6.83 15.25 -1.13
C LEU A 244 -5.38 15.71 -0.99
N VAL A 245 -4.74 16.13 -2.11
CA VAL A 245 -3.39 16.69 -2.10
C VAL A 245 -3.36 17.96 -1.24
N ASP A 246 -2.38 18.04 -0.35
CA ASP A 246 -2.06 19.22 0.44
C ASP A 246 -0.54 19.49 0.43
N LYS A 247 -0.10 20.56 1.08
CA LYS A 247 1.33 20.96 1.19
C LYS A 247 2.21 19.93 1.89
N ASN A 248 1.63 18.97 2.61
CA ASN A 248 2.35 17.91 3.31
C ASN A 248 2.37 16.60 2.52
N THR A 249 1.71 16.54 1.36
CA THR A 249 1.82 15.40 0.44
C THR A 249 3.28 15.21 0.04
N ALA A 250 3.73 13.97 -0.08
CA ALA A 250 5.13 13.67 -0.37
C ALA A 250 5.52 14.06 -1.80
N PRO A 251 6.79 14.41 -2.07
CA PRO A 251 7.31 14.55 -3.44
C PRO A 251 6.97 13.34 -4.29
N THR A 252 6.53 13.57 -5.54
CA THR A 252 5.93 12.51 -6.35
C THR A 252 6.49 12.47 -7.78
N PHE A 253 6.90 11.27 -8.20
CA PHE A 253 7.17 10.93 -9.60
C PHE A 253 5.93 10.26 -10.20
N LEU A 254 5.56 10.66 -11.42
CA LEU A 254 4.40 10.15 -12.15
C LEU A 254 4.81 9.70 -13.54
N VAL A 255 4.29 8.55 -13.99
CA VAL A 255 4.50 8.05 -15.34
C VAL A 255 3.23 7.41 -15.90
N THR A 256 2.87 7.76 -17.14
CA THR A 256 1.70 7.23 -17.82
C THR A 256 1.92 7.18 -19.35
N ALA A 257 1.08 6.42 -20.04
CA ALA A 257 1.04 6.38 -21.49
C ALA A 257 -0.23 7.08 -22.00
N ASP A 258 -0.09 7.88 -23.09
CA ASP A 258 -1.22 8.58 -23.70
C ASP A 258 -2.23 7.62 -24.33
N ASN A 259 -1.74 6.49 -24.84
CA ASN A 259 -2.58 5.43 -25.41
C ASN A 259 -3.08 4.39 -24.39
N ASP A 260 -3.09 4.72 -23.10
CA ASP A 260 -3.69 3.87 -22.06
C ASP A 260 -5.21 3.78 -22.25
N ASN A 261 -5.71 2.58 -22.57
CA ASN A 261 -7.10 2.32 -22.87
C ASN A 261 -7.92 1.84 -21.67
N ARG A 262 -7.33 1.82 -20.45
CA ARG A 262 -8.00 1.41 -19.22
C ARG A 262 -8.09 2.52 -18.20
N VAL A 263 -7.02 3.29 -18.05
CA VAL A 263 -6.93 4.43 -17.13
C VAL A 263 -6.52 5.65 -17.93
N ASP A 264 -7.44 6.58 -18.06
CA ASP A 264 -7.21 7.83 -18.76
C ASP A 264 -5.98 8.57 -18.21
N PRO A 265 -5.01 8.97 -19.03
CA PRO A 265 -3.79 9.64 -18.58
C PRO A 265 -4.06 10.97 -17.88
N ARG A 266 -5.26 11.56 -18.08
CA ARG A 266 -5.70 12.75 -17.33
C ARG A 266 -5.76 12.53 -15.81
N ASN A 267 -5.85 11.29 -15.34
CA ASN A 267 -5.69 10.99 -13.91
C ASN A 267 -4.32 11.45 -13.39
N SER A 268 -3.26 11.12 -14.12
CA SER A 268 -1.89 11.49 -13.73
C SER A 268 -1.63 12.99 -13.89
N THR A 269 -2.12 13.63 -14.97
CA THR A 269 -1.93 15.07 -15.19
C THR A 269 -2.68 15.90 -14.14
N ARG A 270 -3.93 15.52 -13.77
CA ARG A 270 -4.69 16.19 -12.71
C ARG A 270 -4.04 16.04 -11.34
N PHE A 271 -3.50 14.87 -11.03
CA PHE A 271 -2.79 14.66 -9.78
C PHE A 271 -1.50 15.50 -9.73
N TYR A 272 -0.76 15.56 -10.84
CA TYR A 272 0.39 16.45 -10.99
C TYR A 272 0.00 17.92 -10.78
N ASP A 273 -1.06 18.41 -11.43
CA ASP A 273 -1.54 19.78 -11.29
C ASP A 273 -1.90 20.10 -9.83
N ALA A 274 -2.55 19.15 -9.13
CA ALA A 274 -2.87 19.31 -7.72
C ALA A 274 -1.61 19.40 -6.84
N LEU A 275 -0.59 18.57 -7.09
CA LEU A 275 0.70 18.64 -6.41
C LEU A 275 1.37 20.00 -6.63
N LYS A 276 1.40 20.49 -7.87
CA LYS A 276 1.97 21.80 -8.20
C LYS A 276 1.22 22.94 -7.52
N ALA A 277 -0.11 22.89 -7.51
CA ALA A 277 -0.94 23.88 -6.84
C ALA A 277 -0.71 23.91 -5.32
N ALA A 278 -0.39 22.76 -4.71
CA ALA A 278 -0.07 22.63 -3.29
C ALA A 278 1.40 22.97 -2.96
N GLY A 279 2.23 23.30 -3.96
CA GLY A 279 3.66 23.58 -3.77
C GLY A 279 4.51 22.32 -3.52
N VAL A 280 3.99 21.14 -3.84
CA VAL A 280 4.70 19.87 -3.67
C VAL A 280 5.61 19.61 -4.86
N PRO A 281 6.89 19.22 -4.67
CA PRO A 281 7.76 18.80 -5.76
C PRO A 281 7.18 17.60 -6.50
N ALA A 282 7.06 17.71 -7.83
CA ALA A 282 6.52 16.64 -8.64
C ALA A 282 7.18 16.61 -10.03
N GLU A 283 7.33 15.40 -10.58
CA GLU A 283 7.80 15.13 -11.94
C GLU A 283 6.80 14.23 -12.64
N LEU A 284 6.45 14.54 -13.89
CA LEU A 284 5.48 13.79 -14.68
C LEU A 284 6.04 13.48 -16.07
N HIS A 285 5.94 12.20 -16.48
CA HIS A 285 6.26 11.73 -17.83
C HIS A 285 5.02 11.13 -18.49
N VAL A 286 4.66 11.66 -19.65
CA VAL A 286 3.58 11.13 -20.48
C VAL A 286 4.21 10.65 -21.81
N PHE A 287 4.20 9.34 -22.01
CA PHE A 287 4.71 8.73 -23.25
C PHE A 287 3.55 8.52 -24.23
N GLN A 288 3.78 8.78 -25.52
CA GLN A 288 2.76 8.58 -26.54
C GLN A 288 2.30 7.11 -26.60
N ASP A 289 3.23 6.17 -26.40
CA ASP A 289 2.95 4.73 -26.50
C ASP A 289 3.57 3.95 -25.34
N GLY A 290 2.76 3.08 -24.74
CA GLY A 290 3.14 2.23 -23.60
C GLY A 290 2.00 1.33 -23.16
N LYS A 291 0.75 1.66 -23.48
CA LYS A 291 -0.49 0.98 -23.09
C LYS A 291 -0.67 0.92 -21.56
N HIS A 292 -1.75 0.30 -21.11
CA HIS A 292 -1.98 0.07 -19.68
C HIS A 292 -1.13 -1.08 -19.14
N GLY A 293 -0.64 -0.94 -17.90
CA GLY A 293 0.02 -2.03 -17.19
C GLY A 293 1.39 -2.38 -17.77
N PHE A 294 2.12 -1.37 -18.26
CA PHE A 294 3.46 -1.58 -18.82
C PHE A 294 4.45 -2.11 -17.77
N ALA A 295 4.42 -1.63 -16.51
CA ALA A 295 5.39 -1.97 -15.48
C ALA A 295 6.83 -2.01 -16.03
N ILE A 296 7.58 -3.11 -15.82
CA ILE A 296 8.91 -3.31 -16.42
C ILE A 296 8.81 -4.22 -17.64
N ARG A 297 8.25 -5.41 -17.47
CA ARG A 297 8.26 -6.44 -18.52
C ARG A 297 7.47 -6.07 -19.77
N ASN A 298 6.33 -5.40 -19.63
CA ASN A 298 5.50 -4.99 -20.76
C ASN A 298 5.92 -3.64 -21.37
N ALA A 299 6.84 -2.92 -20.73
CA ALA A 299 7.45 -1.72 -21.30
C ALA A 299 8.50 -2.02 -22.39
N VAL A 300 9.03 -3.25 -22.39
CA VAL A 300 10.10 -3.66 -23.34
C VAL A 300 9.62 -3.47 -24.78
N GLY A 301 10.44 -2.78 -25.58
CA GLY A 301 10.12 -2.47 -26.97
C GLY A 301 9.31 -1.19 -27.19
N TYR A 302 8.87 -0.52 -26.12
CA TYR A 302 8.20 0.78 -26.17
C TYR A 302 9.10 1.91 -25.67
N PRO A 303 8.92 3.16 -26.14
CA PRO A 303 9.68 4.31 -25.62
C PRO A 303 9.58 4.47 -24.11
N ILE A 304 8.46 4.08 -23.50
CA ILE A 304 8.21 4.15 -22.07
C ILE A 304 9.14 3.24 -21.24
N ALA A 305 9.87 2.30 -21.85
CA ALA A 305 10.81 1.41 -21.13
C ALA A 305 11.87 2.19 -20.33
N ILE A 306 12.18 3.43 -20.74
CA ILE A 306 13.13 4.31 -20.03
C ILE A 306 12.60 4.82 -18.68
N TRP A 307 11.33 4.58 -18.34
CA TRP A 307 10.73 5.14 -17.13
C TRP A 307 11.49 4.76 -15.85
N THR A 308 12.06 3.57 -15.79
CA THR A 308 12.85 3.11 -14.64
C THR A 308 14.10 3.94 -14.44
N GLN A 309 14.78 4.31 -15.52
CA GLN A 309 15.96 5.19 -15.47
C GLN A 309 15.57 6.61 -15.06
N LEU A 310 14.46 7.13 -15.56
CA LEU A 310 13.94 8.46 -15.17
C LEU A 310 13.58 8.48 -13.68
N CYS A 311 12.89 7.45 -13.20
CA CYS A 311 12.58 7.30 -11.79
C CYS A 311 13.83 7.17 -10.92
N GLU A 312 14.85 6.39 -11.34
CA GLU A 312 16.12 6.30 -10.64
C GLU A 312 16.80 7.67 -10.53
N ASN A 313 16.88 8.42 -11.64
CA ASN A 313 17.47 9.76 -11.65
C ASN A 313 16.72 10.70 -10.68
N TRP A 314 15.39 10.64 -10.67
CA TRP A 314 14.57 11.42 -9.76
C TRP A 314 14.81 11.01 -8.29
N LEU A 315 14.91 9.72 -8.00
CA LEU A 315 15.22 9.22 -6.65
C LEU A 315 16.60 9.68 -6.17
N ARG A 316 17.60 9.71 -7.06
CA ARG A 316 18.95 10.22 -6.76
C ARG A 316 18.92 11.73 -6.51
N ALA A 317 18.25 12.50 -7.34
CA ALA A 317 18.10 13.95 -7.18
C ALA A 317 17.39 14.31 -5.86
N GLY A 318 16.45 13.49 -5.43
CA GLY A 318 15.74 13.63 -4.14
C GLY A 318 16.55 13.17 -2.92
N GLY A 319 17.74 12.58 -3.11
CA GLY A 319 18.60 12.08 -2.02
C GLY A 319 18.12 10.78 -1.36
N TRP A 320 17.20 10.04 -2.00
CA TRP A 320 16.74 8.73 -1.51
C TRP A 320 17.65 7.59 -1.97
N LEU A 321 18.39 7.77 -3.05
CA LEU A 321 19.49 6.90 -3.46
C LEU A 321 20.84 7.59 -3.24
N ARG A 322 21.87 6.77 -3.00
CA ARG A 322 23.28 7.21 -2.93
C ARG A 322 23.90 7.24 -4.31
#